data_49b792704355448d931d5d98b5f71115
#
_entry.id   49b792704355448d931d5d98b5f71115
#
_cell.length_a   1.000
_cell.length_b   1.000
_cell.length_c   1.000
_cell.angle_alpha   90.00
_cell.angle_beta   90.00
_cell.angle_gamma   90.00
#
_symmetry.space_group_name_H-M   'P 1'
#
loop_
_entity.id
_entity.type
_entity.pdbx_description
1 polymer ?
#
loop_
_entity_poly.entity_id
_entity_poly.type
_entity_poly.pdbx_seq_one_letter_code
_entity_poly.pdbx_strand_id
1 'polypeptide(L)' 'MARSPNEKAEKARKLYKDGMRLVEIADQLKVPAGTVRRWKSTYHWDGRIH' A
#
# COMPACT_ATOMS: atom_id res chain seq x y z
N MET A 1 22.77 -6.46 -0.72
CA MET A 1 21.71 -5.66 -0.19
C MET A 1 20.36 -6.28 -0.45
N ALA A 2 19.75 -6.70 0.56
CA ALA A 2 18.47 -7.39 0.42
C ALA A 2 17.35 -6.36 0.29
N ARG A 3 16.58 -6.52 -0.75
CA ARG A 3 15.44 -5.66 -0.94
C ARG A 3 14.18 -6.41 -0.55
N SER A 4 13.47 -5.82 0.35
CA SER A 4 12.21 -6.43 0.77
C SER A 4 11.22 -6.39 -0.39
N PRO A 5 10.59 -7.51 -0.71
CA PRO A 5 9.55 -7.49 -1.75
C PRO A 5 8.38 -6.61 -1.36
N ASN A 6 8.31 -6.24 -0.09
CA ASN A 6 7.23 -5.39 0.40
C ASN A 6 7.64 -3.93 0.49
N GLU A 7 8.75 -3.59 -0.11
CA GLU A 7 9.22 -2.21 -0.05
C GLU A 7 8.17 -1.24 -0.56
N LYS A 8 7.56 -1.56 -1.68
CA LYS A 8 6.53 -0.71 -2.23
C LYS A 8 5.29 -0.70 -1.35
N ALA A 9 5.00 -1.83 -0.75
CA ALA A 9 3.83 -1.91 0.12
C ALA A 9 4.02 -1.02 1.33
N GLU A 10 5.23 -0.94 1.85
CA GLU A 10 5.49 -0.07 2.98
C GLU A 10 5.33 1.39 2.62
N LYS A 11 5.81 1.76 1.45
CA LYS A 11 5.64 3.12 0.98
C LYS A 11 4.17 3.43 0.77
N ALA A 12 3.46 2.48 0.20
CA ALA A 12 2.03 2.66 -0.03
C ALA A 12 1.30 2.86 1.29
N ARG A 13 1.70 2.12 2.30
CA ARG A 13 1.07 2.24 3.61
C ARG A 13 1.27 3.64 4.16
N LYS A 14 2.47 4.17 4.02
CA LYS A 14 2.76 5.51 4.50
C LYS A 14 1.89 6.53 3.80
N LEU A 15 1.78 6.40 2.50
CA LEU A 15 0.97 7.32 1.72
C LEU A 15 -0.51 7.20 2.12
N TYR A 16 -0.93 6.00 2.40
CA TYR A 16 -2.31 5.78 2.81
C TYR A 16 -2.58 6.47 4.13
N LYS A 17 -1.66 6.37 5.05
CA LYS A 17 -1.80 7.03 6.35
C LYS A 17 -1.80 8.54 6.20
N ASP A 18 -1.17 9.02 5.17
CA ASP A 18 -1.12 10.45 4.87
C ASP A 18 -2.44 10.97 4.35
N GLY A 19 -3.33 10.06 4.00
CA GLY A 19 -4.62 10.45 3.48
C GLY A 19 -4.75 10.29 1.98
N MET A 20 -3.77 9.68 1.35
CA MET A 20 -3.84 9.47 -0.10
C MET A 20 -4.80 8.35 -0.43
N ARG A 21 -5.41 8.48 -1.59
CA ARG A 21 -6.32 7.45 -2.06
C ARG A 21 -5.53 6.31 -2.68
N LEU A 22 -6.16 5.14 -2.70
CA LEU A 22 -5.50 3.96 -3.24
C LEU A 22 -5.07 4.16 -4.68
N VAL A 23 -5.93 4.78 -5.48
CA VAL A 23 -5.60 5.00 -6.89
C VAL A 23 -4.41 5.94 -7.02
N GLU A 24 -4.32 6.93 -6.14
CA GLU A 24 -3.22 7.87 -6.19
C GLU A 24 -1.92 7.18 -5.75
N ILE A 25 -2.03 6.36 -4.74
CA ILE A 25 -0.87 5.60 -4.28
C ILE A 25 -0.36 4.69 -5.39
N ALA A 26 -1.29 4.03 -6.07
CA ALA A 26 -0.93 3.14 -7.16
C ALA A 26 -0.20 3.93 -8.26
N ASP A 27 -0.70 5.10 -8.56
CA ASP A 27 -0.08 5.93 -9.60
C ASP A 27 1.32 6.36 -9.18
N GLN A 28 1.47 6.75 -7.93
CA GLN A 28 2.76 7.19 -7.43
C GLN A 28 3.79 6.08 -7.48
N LEU A 29 3.38 4.89 -7.13
CA LEU A 29 4.29 3.75 -7.08
C LEU A 29 4.34 2.99 -8.40
N LYS A 30 3.56 3.42 -9.37
CA LYS A 30 3.51 2.78 -10.68
C LYS A 30 3.14 1.32 -10.56
N VAL A 31 2.13 1.07 -9.76
CA VAL A 31 1.61 -0.29 -9.62
C VAL A 31 0.11 -0.25 -9.88
N PRO A 32 -0.47 -1.38 -10.21
CA PRO A 32 -1.91 -1.43 -10.44
C PRO A 32 -2.67 -1.10 -9.16
N ALA A 33 -3.79 -0.43 -9.31
CA ALA A 33 -4.62 -0.10 -8.16
C ALA A 33 -5.06 -1.36 -7.44
N GLY A 34 -5.30 -2.43 -8.19
CA GLY A 34 -5.68 -3.69 -7.58
C GLY A 34 -4.63 -4.20 -6.62
N THR A 35 -3.37 -3.97 -6.94
CA THR A 35 -2.29 -4.40 -6.08
C THR A 35 -2.33 -3.64 -4.76
N VAL A 36 -2.57 -2.33 -4.84
CA VAL A 36 -2.62 -1.52 -3.63
C VAL A 36 -3.80 -1.94 -2.76
N ARG A 37 -4.92 -2.21 -3.38
CA ARG A 37 -6.09 -2.65 -2.64
C ARG A 37 -5.81 -3.98 -1.95
N ARG A 38 -5.09 -4.84 -2.63
CA ARG A 38 -4.72 -6.12 -2.05
C ARG A 38 -3.82 -5.91 -0.82
N TRP A 39 -2.88 -4.99 -0.93
CA TRP A 39 -2.03 -4.68 0.20
C TRP A 39 -2.85 -4.17 1.37
N LYS A 40 -3.81 -3.32 1.09
CA LYS A 40 -4.65 -2.77 2.14
C LYS A 40 -5.34 -3.88 2.91
N SER A 41 -5.84 -4.86 2.19
CA SER A 41 -6.53 -5.99 2.82
C SER A 41 -5.53 -6.92 3.51
N THR A 42 -4.43 -7.22 2.85
CA THR A 42 -3.46 -8.16 3.37
C THR A 42 -2.80 -7.64 4.64
N TYR A 43 -2.49 -6.37 4.67
CA TYR A 43 -1.77 -5.78 5.80
C TYR A 43 -2.69 -5.03 6.74
N HIS A 44 -3.98 -5.08 6.50
CA HIS A 44 -4.96 -4.47 7.41
C HIS A 44 -4.67 -3.00 7.65
N TRP A 45 -4.54 -2.26 6.58
CA TRP A 45 -4.24 -0.84 6.70
C TRP A 45 -5.34 -0.08 7.41
N ASP A 46 -6.54 -0.65 7.41
CA ASP A 46 -7.66 0.00 8.09
C ASP A 46 -7.53 -0.04 9.59
N GLY A 47 -6.64 -0.84 10.07
CA GLY A 47 -6.53 -1.01 11.50
C GLY A 47 -7.57 -1.93 12.06
N ARG A 48 -8.29 -2.59 11.21
CA ARG A 48 -9.30 -3.53 11.66
C ARG A 48 -8.69 -4.86 11.98
N ILE A 49 -9.01 -5.35 13.14
CA ILE A 49 -8.49 -6.63 13.59
C ILE A 49 -9.65 -7.54 13.92
N HIS A 50 -9.55 -8.75 13.48
CA HIS A 50 -10.59 -9.75 13.77
C HIS A 50 -10.10 -10.76 14.73
#